data_3d132aa1ed8b9606adfb48da1bb31487
#
_entry.id   3d132aa1ed8b9606adfb48da1bb31487
#
_cell.length_a   1.000
_cell.length_b   1.000
_cell.length_c   1.000
_cell.angle_alpha   90.00
_cell.angle_beta   90.00
_cell.angle_gamma   90.00
#
_symmetry.space_group_name_H-M   'P 1'
#
loop_
_entity.id
_entity.type
_entity.pdbx_description
1 polymer ?
#
loop_
_entity_poly.entity_id
_entity_poly.type
_entity_poly.pdbx_seq_one_letter_code
_entity_poly.pdbx_strand_id
1 'polypeptide(L)'
;SLERHVKNARENAPAYAYRKIGTDGKKREKGKMSLEMVLADEDWDYVSLQQASPFSGMYETYEASLPELIEYVKARLPKKTKLMLHQTWAYASTSKHSGFKNYNCNQLTMYQAIADAVKKAAKANKIKIVIPSGTAIQNARTSFIGDHLNRDGYHLDVKIGRYTAACTWFE
;
A
#
# COMPACT_ATOMS: atom_id res chain seq x y z
N SER A 1 6.92 -0.40 -6.77
CA SER A 1 7.41 0.66 -5.86
C SER A 1 6.88 2.01 -6.28
N LEU A 2 6.91 2.98 -5.39
CA LEU A 2 6.54 4.38 -5.69
C LEU A 2 7.39 4.93 -6.84
N GLU A 3 8.68 4.68 -6.85
CA GLU A 3 9.60 5.06 -7.94
C GLU A 3 9.11 4.55 -9.31
N ARG A 4 8.68 3.27 -9.39
CA ARG A 4 8.13 2.72 -10.63
C ARG A 4 6.83 3.43 -11.05
N HIS A 5 6.01 3.85 -10.09
CA HIS A 5 4.80 4.61 -10.40
C HIS A 5 5.13 5.99 -10.96
N VAL A 6 6.13 6.68 -10.38
CA VAL A 6 6.62 7.96 -10.91
C VAL A 6 7.16 7.80 -12.33
N LYS A 7 8.01 6.80 -12.57
CA LYS A 7 8.52 6.51 -13.91
C LYS A 7 7.38 6.28 -14.91
N ASN A 8 6.44 5.39 -14.58
CA ASN A 8 5.31 5.08 -15.45
C ASN A 8 4.38 6.29 -15.66
N ALA A 9 4.26 7.18 -14.67
CA ALA A 9 3.49 8.41 -14.78
C ALA A 9 4.13 9.39 -15.79
N ARG A 10 5.44 9.58 -15.71
CA ARG A 10 6.21 10.43 -16.65
C ARG A 10 6.10 9.93 -18.09
N GLU A 11 6.15 8.61 -18.28
CA GLU A 11 6.09 7.96 -19.59
C GLU A 11 4.65 7.74 -20.08
N ASN A 12 3.64 8.04 -19.28
CA ASN A 12 2.23 7.68 -19.48
C ASN A 12 2.06 6.20 -19.90
N ALA A 13 2.87 5.32 -19.28
CA ALA A 13 2.97 3.92 -19.69
C ALA A 13 1.71 3.12 -19.32
N PRO A 14 1.09 2.36 -20.26
CA PRO A 14 -0.06 1.49 -20.00
C PRO A 14 0.39 0.19 -19.30
N ALA A 15 0.99 0.34 -18.11
CA ALA A 15 1.68 -0.73 -17.40
C ALA A 15 0.82 -1.43 -16.33
N TYR A 16 -0.41 -0.97 -16.10
CA TYR A 16 -1.26 -1.42 -15.00
C TYR A 16 -2.40 -2.32 -15.46
N ALA A 17 -2.49 -3.51 -14.88
CA ALA A 17 -3.69 -4.32 -14.98
C ALA A 17 -4.80 -3.68 -14.13
N TYR A 18 -5.70 -2.95 -14.75
CA TYR A 18 -6.77 -2.25 -14.06
C TYR A 18 -7.95 -3.16 -13.78
N ARG A 19 -8.35 -3.21 -12.53
CA ARG A 19 -9.49 -3.99 -12.04
C ARG A 19 -10.44 -3.08 -11.30
N LYS A 20 -11.69 -3.06 -11.73
CA LYS A 20 -12.77 -2.29 -11.10
C LYS A 20 -13.75 -3.24 -10.44
N ILE A 21 -14.12 -2.95 -9.21
CA ILE A 21 -15.20 -3.62 -8.50
C ILE A 21 -16.33 -2.61 -8.38
N GLY A 22 -17.48 -2.91 -9.00
CA GLY A 22 -18.64 -2.05 -8.94
C GLY A 22 -19.43 -2.20 -7.63
N THR A 23 -20.44 -1.35 -7.44
CA THR A 23 -21.36 -1.43 -6.29
C THR A 23 -22.16 -2.75 -6.26
N ASP A 24 -22.24 -3.46 -7.39
CA ASP A 24 -22.80 -4.80 -7.52
C ASP A 24 -21.84 -5.92 -7.04
N GLY A 25 -20.66 -5.55 -6.53
CA GLY A 25 -19.61 -6.49 -6.09
C GLY A 25 -18.89 -7.20 -7.23
N LYS A 26 -19.25 -6.97 -8.49
CA LYS A 26 -18.65 -7.66 -9.64
C LYS A 26 -17.32 -7.04 -10.04
N LYS A 27 -16.31 -7.91 -10.16
CA LYS A 27 -14.99 -7.53 -10.66
C LYS A 27 -15.01 -7.45 -12.20
N ARG A 28 -14.51 -6.34 -12.73
CA ARG A 28 -14.32 -6.10 -14.16
C ARG A 28 -12.86 -5.80 -14.42
N GLU A 29 -12.28 -6.45 -15.41
CA GLU A 29 -10.91 -6.19 -15.84
C GLU A 29 -10.94 -5.33 -17.12
N LYS A 30 -10.23 -4.20 -17.10
CA LYS A 30 -10.16 -3.25 -18.23
C LYS A 30 -8.83 -3.29 -19.00
N GLY A 31 -8.06 -4.37 -18.81
CA GLY A 31 -6.77 -4.54 -19.48
C GLY A 31 -5.66 -3.68 -18.89
N LYS A 32 -4.65 -3.38 -19.72
CA LYS A 32 -3.53 -2.52 -19.32
C LYS A 32 -3.88 -1.06 -19.53
N MET A 33 -3.75 -0.25 -18.48
CA MET A 33 -4.02 1.17 -18.50
C MET A 33 -2.83 1.96 -17.95
N SER A 34 -2.70 3.22 -18.33
CA SER A 34 -1.79 4.15 -17.66
C SER A 34 -2.43 4.71 -16.37
N LEU A 35 -1.63 5.32 -15.51
CA LEU A 35 -2.17 6.00 -14.32
C LEU A 35 -3.17 7.10 -14.69
N GLU A 36 -2.90 7.85 -15.75
CA GLU A 36 -3.79 8.90 -16.25
C GLU A 36 -5.18 8.35 -16.62
N MET A 37 -5.21 7.26 -17.37
CA MET A 37 -6.47 6.61 -17.76
C MET A 37 -7.25 6.10 -16.54
N VAL A 38 -6.56 5.54 -15.54
CA VAL A 38 -7.19 5.05 -14.30
C VAL A 38 -7.75 6.19 -13.46
N LEU A 39 -6.99 7.29 -13.34
CA LEU A 39 -7.43 8.47 -12.58
C LEU A 39 -8.61 9.16 -13.22
N ALA A 40 -8.71 9.13 -14.55
CA ALA A 40 -9.83 9.71 -15.31
C ALA A 40 -11.08 8.83 -15.40
N ASP A 41 -11.04 7.57 -14.94
CA ASP A 41 -12.16 6.62 -15.07
C ASP A 41 -13.36 6.96 -14.15
N GLU A 42 -13.14 7.67 -13.05
CA GLU A 42 -14.17 8.01 -12.06
C GLU A 42 -13.85 9.34 -11.36
N ASP A 43 -14.87 9.95 -10.77
CA ASP A 43 -14.74 11.04 -9.79
C ASP A 43 -14.41 10.45 -8.40
N TRP A 44 -13.18 9.99 -8.23
CA TRP A 44 -12.72 9.31 -7.02
C TRP A 44 -12.86 10.17 -5.76
N ASP A 45 -13.54 9.66 -4.74
CA ASP A 45 -13.59 10.32 -3.42
C ASP A 45 -12.30 10.11 -2.63
N TYR A 46 -11.67 8.94 -2.79
CA TYR A 46 -10.43 8.58 -2.11
C TYR A 46 -9.45 7.90 -3.07
N VAL A 47 -8.18 8.23 -2.93
CA VAL A 47 -7.08 7.53 -3.60
C VAL A 47 -6.04 7.14 -2.57
N SER A 48 -5.72 5.86 -2.51
CA SER A 48 -4.73 5.31 -1.60
C SER A 48 -3.43 5.02 -2.32
N LEU A 49 -2.32 5.45 -1.71
CA LEU A 49 -0.96 5.18 -2.16
C LEU A 49 -0.28 4.26 -1.16
N GLN A 50 0.57 3.35 -1.65
CA GLN A 50 1.39 2.49 -0.80
C GLN A 50 2.75 2.21 -1.42
N GLN A 51 3.75 1.92 -0.60
CA GLN A 51 5.04 1.45 -1.05
C GLN A 51 5.02 -0.07 -1.26
N ALA A 52 5.91 -0.56 -2.12
CA ALA A 52 6.15 -2.00 -2.25
C ALA A 52 6.73 -2.57 -0.96
N SER A 53 6.28 -3.75 -0.56
CA SER A 53 6.58 -4.33 0.75
C SER A 53 8.08 -4.40 1.12
N PRO A 54 9.03 -4.72 0.21
CA PRO A 54 10.44 -4.74 0.57
C PRO A 54 11.03 -3.36 0.93
N PHE A 55 10.39 -2.27 0.51
CA PHE A 55 10.82 -0.89 0.75
C PHE A 55 9.93 -0.12 1.71
N SER A 56 8.87 -0.75 2.21
CA SER A 56 7.82 -0.05 2.97
C SER A 56 8.27 0.50 4.33
N GLY A 57 9.37 0.01 4.90
CA GLY A 57 10.01 0.56 6.10
C GLY A 57 11.20 1.49 5.82
N MET A 58 11.48 1.78 4.55
CA MET A 58 12.63 2.61 4.12
C MET A 58 12.13 4.00 3.74
N TYR A 59 12.16 4.95 4.70
CA TYR A 59 11.58 6.29 4.53
C TYR A 59 12.16 7.05 3.33
N GLU A 60 13.44 6.90 3.05
CA GLU A 60 14.12 7.52 1.92
C GLU A 60 13.48 7.18 0.57
N THR A 61 12.86 6.01 0.45
CA THR A 61 12.16 5.59 -0.78
C THR A 61 10.80 6.28 -0.95
N TYR A 62 10.19 6.76 0.13
CA TYR A 62 9.02 7.63 0.08
C TYR A 62 9.43 9.06 -0.24
N GLU A 63 10.46 9.58 0.43
CA GLU A 63 10.94 10.94 0.26
C GLU A 63 11.34 11.22 -1.19
N ALA A 64 12.02 10.27 -1.84
CA ALA A 64 12.46 10.38 -3.22
C ALA A 64 11.34 10.37 -4.26
N SER A 65 10.17 9.78 -3.96
CA SER A 65 9.18 9.48 -5.01
C SER A 65 7.75 9.93 -4.69
N LEU A 66 7.37 9.94 -3.42
CA LEU A 66 5.98 10.20 -3.02
C LEU A 66 5.51 11.62 -3.34
N PRO A 67 6.31 12.69 -3.11
CA PRO A 67 5.88 14.05 -3.42
C PRO A 67 5.48 14.23 -4.90
N GLU A 68 6.32 13.78 -5.81
CA GLU A 68 6.06 13.87 -7.25
C GLU A 68 4.82 13.05 -7.66
N LEU A 69 4.68 11.84 -7.11
CA LEU A 69 3.49 11.01 -7.38
C LEU A 69 2.21 11.70 -6.87
N ILE A 70 2.26 12.35 -5.71
CA ILE A 70 1.13 13.11 -5.16
C ILE A 70 0.76 14.28 -6.06
N GLU A 71 1.73 15.04 -6.54
CA GLU A 71 1.50 16.16 -7.46
C GLU A 71 0.85 15.67 -8.75
N TYR A 72 1.39 14.59 -9.33
CA TYR A 72 0.83 13.98 -10.54
C TYR A 72 -0.62 13.56 -10.37
N VAL A 73 -0.92 12.87 -9.25
CA VAL A 73 -2.27 12.38 -8.93
C VAL A 73 -3.23 13.54 -8.68
N LYS A 74 -2.84 14.52 -7.85
CA LYS A 74 -3.69 15.69 -7.53
C LYS A 74 -4.01 16.55 -8.75
N ALA A 75 -3.10 16.67 -9.70
CA ALA A 75 -3.33 17.42 -10.93
C ALA A 75 -4.43 16.82 -11.84
N ARG A 76 -4.77 15.53 -11.60
CA ARG A 76 -5.73 14.76 -12.43
C ARG A 76 -7.01 14.38 -11.69
N LEU A 77 -7.15 14.79 -10.45
CA LEU A 77 -8.29 14.44 -9.61
C LEU A 77 -9.11 15.69 -9.23
N PRO A 78 -10.41 15.52 -8.96
CA PRO A 78 -11.21 16.57 -8.35
C PRO A 78 -10.57 17.06 -7.02
N LYS A 79 -10.67 18.37 -6.74
CA LYS A 79 -10.11 18.98 -5.50
C LYS A 79 -10.67 18.34 -4.21
N LYS A 80 -11.87 17.76 -4.26
CA LYS A 80 -12.52 17.07 -3.14
C LYS A 80 -11.87 15.73 -2.78
N THR A 81 -11.15 15.10 -3.73
CA THR A 81 -10.56 13.78 -3.56
C THR A 81 -9.54 13.78 -2.42
N LYS A 82 -9.67 12.85 -1.50
CA LYS A 82 -8.76 12.69 -0.36
C LYS A 82 -7.70 11.65 -0.67
N LEU A 83 -6.44 12.01 -0.41
CA LEU A 83 -5.34 11.06 -0.48
C LEU A 83 -5.14 10.34 0.85
N MET A 84 -4.83 9.06 0.76
CA MET A 84 -4.55 8.18 1.90
C MET A 84 -3.21 7.47 1.68
N LEU A 85 -2.56 7.07 2.77
CA LEU A 85 -1.47 6.10 2.74
C LEU A 85 -1.93 4.77 3.33
N HIS A 86 -1.65 3.68 2.63
CA HIS A 86 -1.85 2.34 3.14
C HIS A 86 -0.55 1.82 3.75
N GLN A 87 -0.58 1.54 5.05
CA GLN A 87 0.51 0.89 5.77
C GLN A 87 0.46 -0.61 5.49
N THR A 88 1.45 -1.12 4.78
CA THR A 88 1.62 -2.56 4.56
C THR A 88 2.06 -3.26 5.85
N TRP A 89 2.15 -4.57 5.82
CA TRP A 89 2.48 -5.42 6.97
C TRP A 89 3.90 -5.98 6.89
N ALA A 90 4.47 -6.28 8.04
CA ALA A 90 5.72 -7.00 8.12
C ALA A 90 5.56 -8.46 7.63
N TYR A 91 6.62 -9.02 7.10
CA TYR A 91 6.65 -10.43 6.70
C TYR A 91 6.51 -11.36 7.91
N ALA A 92 6.12 -12.61 7.66
CA ALA A 92 6.18 -13.63 8.69
C ALA A 92 7.63 -13.86 9.14
N SER A 93 7.83 -14.27 10.39
CA SER A 93 9.16 -14.53 10.96
C SER A 93 9.97 -15.57 10.15
N THR A 94 9.28 -16.48 9.47
CA THR A 94 9.85 -17.54 8.64
C THR A 94 10.02 -17.17 7.17
N SER A 95 9.75 -15.91 6.80
CA SER A 95 9.78 -15.47 5.41
C SER A 95 11.14 -15.66 4.74
N LYS A 96 11.12 -16.16 3.51
CA LYS A 96 12.30 -16.30 2.64
C LYS A 96 12.39 -15.20 1.57
N HIS A 97 11.51 -14.19 1.64
CA HIS A 97 11.53 -13.09 0.69
C HIS A 97 12.83 -12.28 0.80
N SER A 98 13.49 -12.04 -0.34
CA SER A 98 14.81 -11.35 -0.36
C SER A 98 14.80 -9.97 0.30
N GLY A 99 13.71 -9.22 0.18
CA GLY A 99 13.52 -7.92 0.82
C GLY A 99 13.45 -7.97 2.35
N PHE A 100 13.34 -9.15 2.97
CA PHE A 100 13.36 -9.28 4.42
C PHE A 100 14.74 -8.97 5.00
N LYS A 101 15.80 -9.12 4.21
CA LYS A 101 17.17 -8.75 4.57
C LYS A 101 17.32 -7.27 4.89
N ASN A 102 16.51 -6.41 4.30
CA ASN A 102 16.50 -4.96 4.59
C ASN A 102 16.15 -4.68 6.06
N TYR A 103 15.59 -5.65 6.77
CA TYR A 103 15.14 -5.56 8.16
C TYR A 103 15.81 -6.62 9.03
N ASN A 104 17.02 -7.06 8.67
CA ASN A 104 17.77 -8.11 9.38
C ASN A 104 16.99 -9.43 9.54
N CYS A 105 16.10 -9.73 8.60
CA CYS A 105 15.18 -10.87 8.67
C CYS A 105 14.40 -10.93 10.00
N ASN A 106 14.10 -9.77 10.60
CA ASN A 106 13.38 -9.66 11.86
C ASN A 106 12.01 -8.99 11.64
N GLN A 107 10.96 -9.69 12.03
CA GLN A 107 9.57 -9.26 11.84
C GLN A 107 9.24 -7.97 12.59
N LEU A 108 9.65 -7.87 13.85
CA LEU A 108 9.36 -6.70 14.67
C LEU A 108 10.14 -5.48 14.19
N THR A 109 11.40 -5.65 13.81
CA THR A 109 12.22 -4.60 13.19
C THR A 109 11.55 -4.10 11.90
N MET A 110 11.06 -5.02 11.05
CA MET A 110 10.34 -4.64 9.84
C MET A 110 9.05 -3.87 10.16
N TYR A 111 8.27 -4.33 11.13
CA TYR A 111 7.03 -3.65 11.53
C TYR A 111 7.29 -2.23 12.03
N GLN A 112 8.25 -2.07 12.95
CA GLN A 112 8.59 -0.76 13.50
C GLN A 112 9.07 0.20 12.41
N ALA A 113 9.94 -0.27 11.51
CA ALA A 113 10.42 0.51 10.38
C ALA A 113 9.27 0.95 9.46
N ILE A 114 8.30 0.05 9.16
CA ILE A 114 7.12 0.39 8.35
C ILE A 114 6.26 1.45 9.05
N ALA A 115 5.97 1.27 10.33
CA ALA A 115 5.14 2.21 11.09
C ALA A 115 5.77 3.61 11.11
N ASP A 116 7.07 3.69 11.37
CA ASP A 116 7.82 4.94 11.39
C ASP A 116 7.91 5.60 10.00
N ALA A 117 8.22 4.84 8.96
CA ALA A 117 8.35 5.37 7.60
C ALA A 117 7.02 5.95 7.10
N VAL A 118 5.90 5.21 7.31
CA VAL A 118 4.57 5.68 6.89
C VAL A 118 4.15 6.91 7.69
N LYS A 119 4.39 6.95 9.00
CA LYS A 119 4.10 8.13 9.85
C LYS A 119 4.87 9.35 9.36
N LYS A 120 6.17 9.22 9.09
CA LYS A 120 7.02 10.29 8.55
C LYS A 120 6.52 10.75 7.18
N ALA A 121 6.24 9.80 6.28
CA ALA A 121 5.77 10.09 4.93
C ALA A 121 4.41 10.81 4.94
N ALA A 122 3.46 10.37 5.77
CA ALA A 122 2.16 11.02 5.94
C ALA A 122 2.32 12.47 6.44
N LYS A 123 3.16 12.68 7.47
CA LYS A 123 3.42 14.01 8.03
C LYS A 123 4.06 14.94 7.00
N ALA A 124 5.13 14.49 6.32
CA ALA A 124 5.87 15.28 5.34
C ALA A 124 5.00 15.72 4.16
N ASN A 125 4.06 14.87 3.74
CA ASN A 125 3.18 15.12 2.59
C ASN A 125 1.77 15.63 2.99
N LYS A 126 1.54 15.93 4.27
CA LYS A 126 0.25 16.43 4.81
C LYS A 126 -0.92 15.49 4.51
N ILE A 127 -0.66 14.18 4.44
CA ILE A 127 -1.69 13.15 4.28
C ILE A 127 -2.28 12.86 5.66
N LYS A 128 -3.60 13.06 5.81
CA LYS A 128 -4.28 12.95 7.10
C LYS A 128 -4.80 11.54 7.40
N ILE A 129 -4.97 10.72 6.38
CA ILE A 129 -5.58 9.38 6.50
C ILE A 129 -4.50 8.33 6.22
N VAL A 130 -4.28 7.48 7.20
CA VAL A 130 -3.42 6.29 7.08
C VAL A 130 -4.25 5.07 7.40
N ILE A 131 -4.28 4.10 6.50
CA ILE A 131 -4.93 2.81 6.72
C ILE A 131 -3.93 1.88 7.41
N PRO A 132 -4.12 1.55 8.70
CA PRO A 132 -3.08 0.91 9.52
C PRO A 132 -3.10 -0.62 9.44
N SER A 133 -3.24 -1.19 8.22
CA SER A 133 -3.36 -2.65 8.06
C SER A 133 -2.15 -3.40 8.63
N GLY A 134 -0.94 -2.83 8.50
CA GLY A 134 0.26 -3.45 9.08
C GLY A 134 0.21 -3.53 10.60
N THR A 135 -0.33 -2.52 11.26
CA THR A 135 -0.53 -2.52 12.72
C THR A 135 -1.60 -3.52 13.14
N ALA A 136 -2.72 -3.59 12.41
CA ALA A 136 -3.76 -4.58 12.70
C ALA A 136 -3.24 -6.01 12.56
N ILE A 137 -2.46 -6.30 11.51
CA ILE A 137 -1.80 -7.60 11.32
C ILE A 137 -0.82 -7.89 12.47
N GLN A 138 -0.02 -6.91 12.89
CA GLN A 138 0.92 -7.11 13.98
C GLN A 138 0.20 -7.36 15.31
N ASN A 139 -0.88 -6.64 15.59
CA ASN A 139 -1.70 -6.87 16.76
C ASN A 139 -2.36 -8.27 16.74
N ALA A 140 -2.89 -8.68 15.58
CA ALA A 140 -3.49 -10.01 15.46
C ALA A 140 -2.48 -11.14 15.74
N ARG A 141 -1.19 -10.96 15.47
CA ARG A 141 -0.14 -11.91 15.80
C ARG A 141 0.07 -12.13 17.30
N THR A 142 -0.32 -11.15 18.13
CA THR A 142 -0.24 -11.29 19.60
C THR A 142 -1.39 -12.09 20.18
N SER A 143 -2.37 -12.47 19.39
CA SER A 143 -3.50 -13.31 19.77
C SER A 143 -3.17 -14.81 19.58
N PHE A 144 -4.17 -15.65 19.83
CA PHE A 144 -4.07 -17.11 19.57
C PHE A 144 -3.82 -17.46 18.09
N ILE A 145 -4.01 -16.51 17.17
CA ILE A 145 -3.74 -16.71 15.74
C ILE A 145 -2.23 -16.85 15.48
N GLY A 146 -1.40 -16.16 16.27
CA GLY A 146 0.05 -16.19 16.09
C GLY A 146 0.50 -15.70 14.71
N ASP A 147 1.62 -16.19 14.21
CA ASP A 147 2.22 -15.76 12.93
C ASP A 147 1.65 -16.51 11.71
N HIS A 148 0.34 -16.77 11.69
CA HIS A 148 -0.36 -17.49 10.61
C HIS A 148 -1.14 -16.57 9.65
N LEU A 149 -0.88 -15.25 9.69
CA LEU A 149 -1.60 -14.27 8.86
C LEU A 149 -1.03 -14.12 7.44
N ASN A 150 0.09 -14.77 7.14
CA ASN A 150 0.71 -14.81 5.82
C ASN A 150 0.67 -16.24 5.23
N ARG A 151 0.32 -16.38 3.93
CA ARG A 151 0.24 -17.69 3.25
C ARG A 151 1.57 -18.21 2.71
N ASP A 152 2.50 -17.30 2.35
CA ASP A 152 3.79 -17.59 1.71
C ASP A 152 4.94 -16.81 2.36
N GLY A 153 4.73 -16.36 3.58
CA GLY A 153 5.68 -15.57 4.35
C GLY A 153 5.58 -14.05 4.12
N TYR A 154 4.89 -13.57 3.09
CA TYR A 154 4.77 -12.13 2.82
C TYR A 154 3.40 -11.67 2.31
N HIS A 155 2.69 -12.44 1.49
CA HIS A 155 1.32 -12.13 1.14
C HIS A 155 0.37 -12.57 2.25
N LEU A 156 -0.68 -11.79 2.48
CA LEU A 156 -1.70 -12.16 3.47
C LEU A 156 -2.42 -13.46 3.11
N ASP A 157 -2.70 -14.24 4.13
CA ASP A 157 -3.62 -15.36 4.05
C ASP A 157 -4.99 -14.93 3.53
N VAL A 158 -5.63 -15.79 2.76
CA VAL A 158 -6.84 -15.43 2.02
C VAL A 158 -8.03 -15.20 2.96
N LYS A 159 -8.11 -15.95 4.06
CA LYS A 159 -9.22 -15.91 5.02
C LYS A 159 -8.99 -14.87 6.11
N ILE A 160 -8.06 -15.17 7.02
CA ILE A 160 -7.86 -14.37 8.23
C ILE A 160 -7.01 -13.11 7.97
N GLY A 161 -5.90 -13.23 7.22
CA GLY A 161 -5.00 -12.09 6.98
C GLY A 161 -5.67 -10.99 6.17
N ARG A 162 -6.33 -11.34 5.06
CA ARG A 162 -7.05 -10.36 4.23
C ARG A 162 -8.26 -9.78 4.94
N TYR A 163 -8.98 -10.59 5.73
CA TYR A 163 -10.10 -10.10 6.52
C TYR A 163 -9.63 -9.06 7.55
N THR A 164 -8.57 -9.36 8.30
CA THR A 164 -7.98 -8.41 9.25
C THR A 164 -7.59 -7.10 8.59
N ALA A 165 -6.93 -7.15 7.43
CA ALA A 165 -6.58 -5.94 6.69
C ALA A 165 -7.83 -5.22 6.16
N ALA A 166 -8.86 -5.93 5.69
CA ALA A 166 -10.10 -5.32 5.19
C ALA A 166 -10.85 -4.55 6.27
N CYS A 167 -10.86 -5.03 7.52
CA CYS A 167 -11.50 -4.32 8.63
C CYS A 167 -10.91 -2.91 8.83
N THR A 168 -9.60 -2.71 8.59
CA THR A 168 -8.97 -1.38 8.71
C THR A 168 -9.34 -0.41 7.59
N TRP A 169 -9.96 -0.88 6.53
CA TRP A 169 -10.50 -0.05 5.46
C TRP A 169 -11.95 0.35 5.69
N PHE A 170 -12.64 -0.41 6.55
CA PHE A 170 -14.05 -0.18 6.82
C PHE A 170 -14.27 0.85 7.95
N GLU A 171 -13.37 0.91 8.93
CA GLU A 171 -13.40 1.89 10.02
C GLU A 171 -12.90 3.28 9.57
#